data_b2ad6fcda0de4787c2c301134e8ebd44
#
_entry.id   b2ad6fcda0de4787c2c301134e8ebd44
#
_cell.length_a   1.000
_cell.length_b   1.000
_cell.length_c   1.000
_cell.angle_alpha   90.00
_cell.angle_beta   90.00
_cell.angle_gamma   90.00
#
_symmetry.space_group_name_H-M   'P 1'
#
loop_
_entity.id
_entity.type
_entity.pdbx_description
1 polymer ?
#
loop_
_entity_poly.entity_id
_entity_poly.type
_entity_poly.pdbx_seq_one_letter_code
_entity_poly.pdbx_strand_id
1 'polypeptide(L)'
;MRIDAYSIAFTSQYESAQSSLSRVSQKGEMVHTLSLHNESESLELLARGTVMTQEGVVDLELLASLSRKERYVQESLVHQSAIDPLVINFEGGLAGVDTTNKFSFDLNSDGKKEMISLLGSGNGFLAIDKNNNGIIDDGSEILGKKSGDGFADLALYDDDRNGVIDENDSVFEKLLVWHKSALDEGILTLKHARVGALLLDNVASMFHYKNEGESNATLQKSGVVLFEGGRAGW
;
A
#
# COMPACT_ATOMS: atom_id res chain seq x y z
N MET A 1 11.20 19.49 -4.87
CA MET A 1 10.48 20.29 -3.84
C MET A 1 11.17 20.10 -2.50
N ARG A 2 11.47 21.17 -1.76
CA ARG A 2 12.03 21.10 -0.40
C ARG A 2 11.00 21.57 0.60
N ILE A 3 10.81 20.80 1.68
CA ILE A 3 9.82 21.06 2.72
C ILE A 3 10.51 21.78 3.90
N ASP A 4 10.01 22.97 4.23
CA ASP A 4 10.51 23.72 5.37
C ASP A 4 9.74 23.39 6.67
N ALA A 5 8.44 23.15 6.58
CA ALA A 5 7.59 22.72 7.69
C ALA A 5 6.25 22.20 7.17
N TYR A 6 5.58 21.35 7.97
CA TYR A 6 4.20 20.92 7.68
C TYR A 6 3.37 20.78 8.95
N SER A 7 2.05 20.82 8.77
CA SER A 7 1.07 20.48 9.80
C SER A 7 -0.11 19.79 9.13
N ILE A 8 -0.25 18.50 9.35
CA ILE A 8 -1.31 17.69 8.76
C ILE A 8 -2.04 16.91 9.85
N ALA A 9 -3.36 16.98 9.82
CA ALA A 9 -4.24 16.17 10.65
C ALA A 9 -4.84 15.03 9.83
N PHE A 10 -4.78 13.82 10.36
CA PHE A 10 -5.37 12.63 9.76
C PHE A 10 -6.60 12.20 10.54
N THR A 11 -7.61 11.73 9.79
CA THR A 11 -8.76 11.03 10.35
C THR A 11 -9.00 9.77 9.53
N SER A 12 -9.20 8.64 10.20
CA SER A 12 -9.65 7.41 9.57
C SER A 12 -10.94 6.91 10.24
N GLN A 13 -11.89 6.49 9.44
CA GLN A 13 -13.11 5.83 9.90
C GLN A 13 -13.24 4.49 9.19
N TYR A 14 -13.30 3.42 9.98
CA TYR A 14 -13.43 2.06 9.51
C TYR A 14 -14.72 1.44 10.01
N GLU A 15 -15.47 0.83 9.12
CA GLU A 15 -16.68 0.07 9.44
C GLU A 15 -16.62 -1.30 8.78
N SER A 16 -17.00 -2.34 9.52
CA SER A 16 -17.14 -3.68 8.98
C SER A 16 -18.40 -4.35 9.50
N ALA A 17 -19.03 -5.14 8.65
CA ALA A 17 -20.14 -6.00 9.02
C ALA A 17 -19.96 -7.37 8.39
N GLN A 18 -20.18 -8.41 9.18
CA GLN A 18 -20.07 -9.79 8.76
C GLN A 18 -21.29 -10.59 9.21
N SER A 19 -21.85 -11.40 8.31
CA SER A 19 -22.87 -12.38 8.63
C SER A 19 -22.59 -13.71 7.92
N SER A 20 -22.83 -14.83 8.60
CA SER A 20 -22.63 -16.16 8.03
C SER A 20 -23.84 -17.06 8.26
N LEU A 21 -24.15 -17.88 7.27
CA LEU A 21 -25.14 -18.94 7.36
C LEU A 21 -24.45 -20.26 7.02
N SER A 22 -24.41 -21.19 7.96
CA SER A 22 -23.75 -22.48 7.78
C SER A 22 -24.76 -23.62 7.62
N ARG A 23 -24.47 -24.52 6.72
CA ARG A 23 -25.20 -25.79 6.55
C ARG A 23 -24.22 -26.94 6.79
N VAL A 24 -24.50 -27.76 7.78
CA VAL A 24 -23.72 -28.97 8.08
C VAL A 24 -24.43 -30.18 7.52
N SER A 25 -23.71 -31.00 6.79
CA SER A 25 -24.17 -32.30 6.36
C SER A 25 -23.18 -33.37 6.77
N GLN A 26 -23.67 -34.50 7.31
CA GLN A 26 -22.85 -35.62 7.73
C GLN A 26 -23.18 -36.86 6.92
N LYS A 27 -22.13 -37.50 6.39
CA LYS A 27 -22.26 -38.79 5.69
C LYS A 27 -21.14 -39.72 6.16
N GLY A 28 -21.50 -40.66 7.07
CA GLY A 28 -20.51 -41.48 7.78
C GLY A 28 -19.69 -40.65 8.73
N GLU A 29 -18.37 -40.82 8.76
CA GLU A 29 -17.42 -40.03 9.58
C GLU A 29 -17.05 -38.67 9.00
N MET A 30 -17.46 -38.36 7.76
CA MET A 30 -17.15 -37.10 7.10
C MET A 30 -18.22 -36.06 7.39
N VAL A 31 -17.79 -34.96 7.96
CA VAL A 31 -18.60 -33.74 8.20
C VAL A 31 -18.22 -32.69 7.14
N HIS A 32 -19.17 -32.36 6.28
CA HIS A 32 -19.00 -31.22 5.35
C HIS A 32 -19.74 -30.02 5.88
N THR A 33 -19.01 -28.93 6.07
CA THR A 33 -19.59 -27.65 6.43
C THR A 33 -19.52 -26.73 5.24
N LEU A 34 -20.67 -26.29 4.76
CA LEU A 34 -20.79 -25.27 3.75
C LEU A 34 -21.24 -23.98 4.43
N SER A 35 -20.41 -22.98 4.42
CA SER A 35 -20.70 -21.68 5.03
C SER A 35 -20.85 -20.60 3.96
N LEU A 36 -22.01 -19.96 3.94
CA LEU A 36 -22.27 -18.76 3.14
C LEU A 36 -21.91 -17.55 3.97
N HIS A 37 -20.98 -16.73 3.50
CA HIS A 37 -20.54 -15.53 4.14
C HIS A 37 -21.02 -14.30 3.35
N ASN A 38 -21.50 -13.28 4.08
CA ASN A 38 -21.67 -11.94 3.55
C ASN A 38 -20.78 -11.02 4.37
N GLU A 39 -19.91 -10.30 3.71
CA GLU A 39 -19.00 -9.33 4.33
C GLU A 39 -19.17 -7.97 3.67
N SER A 40 -19.14 -6.93 4.46
CA SER A 40 -19.00 -5.56 3.99
C SER A 40 -17.95 -4.84 4.81
N GLU A 41 -17.18 -4.00 4.16
CA GLU A 41 -16.10 -3.25 4.75
C GLU A 41 -16.05 -1.88 4.07
N SER A 42 -15.87 -0.84 4.86
CA SER A 42 -15.65 0.51 4.35
C SER A 42 -14.58 1.22 5.16
N LEU A 43 -13.78 2.00 4.47
CA LEU A 43 -12.75 2.87 5.04
C LEU A 43 -12.91 4.25 4.45
N GLU A 44 -12.98 5.26 5.29
CA GLU A 44 -12.88 6.67 4.92
C GLU A 44 -11.62 7.27 5.53
N LEU A 45 -10.85 7.98 4.72
CA LEU A 45 -9.64 8.68 5.12
C LEU A 45 -9.77 10.15 4.78
N LEU A 46 -9.36 11.00 5.70
CA LEU A 46 -9.26 12.44 5.51
C LEU A 46 -7.90 12.91 6.01
N ALA A 47 -7.16 13.64 5.17
CA ALA A 47 -5.99 14.41 5.58
C ALA A 47 -6.23 15.88 5.26
N ARG A 48 -6.00 16.75 6.24
CA ARG A 48 -6.10 18.21 6.10
C ARG A 48 -4.90 18.88 6.72
N GLY A 49 -4.34 19.88 6.04
CA GLY A 49 -3.24 20.63 6.60
C GLY A 49 -2.56 21.54 5.61
N THR A 50 -1.38 22.01 6.01
CA THR A 50 -0.54 22.90 5.22
C THR A 50 0.88 22.37 5.18
N VAL A 51 1.53 22.55 4.04
CA VAL A 51 2.95 22.27 3.85
C VAL A 51 3.63 23.54 3.35
N MET A 52 4.68 23.94 4.05
CA MET A 52 5.52 25.08 3.66
C MET A 52 6.70 24.57 2.85
N THR A 53 6.86 25.12 1.66
CA THR A 53 7.97 24.81 0.76
C THR A 53 8.73 26.08 0.40
N GLN A 54 9.89 25.94 -0.18
CA GLN A 54 10.63 27.10 -0.72
C GLN A 54 9.89 27.81 -1.87
N GLU A 55 8.96 27.13 -2.52
CA GLU A 55 8.14 27.66 -3.62
C GLU A 55 6.83 28.29 -3.15
N GLY A 56 6.44 28.08 -1.87
CA GLY A 56 5.21 28.61 -1.28
C GLY A 56 4.53 27.66 -0.31
N VAL A 57 3.31 28.02 0.08
CA VAL A 57 2.46 27.21 0.96
C VAL A 57 1.51 26.36 0.12
N VAL A 58 1.45 25.08 0.42
CA VAL A 58 0.50 24.14 -0.15
C VAL A 58 -0.55 23.80 0.91
N ASP A 59 -1.79 24.22 0.68
CA ASP A 59 -2.92 23.76 1.48
C ASP A 59 -3.45 22.47 0.89
N LEU A 60 -3.65 21.47 1.73
CA LEU A 60 -4.15 20.18 1.28
C LEU A 60 -5.43 19.78 2.03
N GLU A 61 -6.33 19.20 1.29
CA GLU A 61 -7.47 18.45 1.79
C GLU A 61 -7.63 17.21 0.91
N LEU A 62 -7.35 16.05 1.48
CA LEU A 62 -7.45 14.77 0.80
C LEU A 62 -8.56 13.96 1.44
N LEU A 63 -9.50 13.51 0.64
CA LEU A 63 -10.54 12.57 1.02
C LEU A 63 -10.41 11.32 0.15
N ALA A 64 -10.38 10.16 0.80
CA ALA A 64 -10.40 8.90 0.09
C ALA A 64 -11.35 7.92 0.77
N SER A 65 -11.99 7.07 -0.02
CA SER A 65 -12.87 6.03 0.49
C SER A 65 -12.67 4.72 -0.26
N LEU A 66 -12.67 3.64 0.51
CA LEU A 66 -12.73 2.28 -0.02
C LEU A 66 -13.97 1.60 0.52
N SER A 67 -14.62 0.80 -0.29
CA SER A 67 -15.73 -0.04 0.16
C SER A 67 -15.73 -1.37 -0.58
N ARG A 68 -16.08 -2.42 0.15
CA ARG A 68 -16.19 -3.78 -0.37
C ARG A 68 -17.45 -4.45 0.16
N LYS A 69 -18.12 -5.19 -0.71
CA LYS A 69 -19.17 -6.11 -0.31
C LYS A 69 -18.93 -7.42 -1.03
N GLU A 70 -18.85 -8.49 -0.28
CA GLU A 70 -18.66 -9.83 -0.81
C GLU A 70 -19.68 -10.81 -0.26
N ARG A 71 -20.00 -11.78 -1.11
CA ARG A 71 -20.77 -12.95 -0.75
C ARG A 71 -20.07 -14.18 -1.33
N TYR A 72 -19.59 -15.06 -0.46
CA TYR A 72 -18.82 -16.22 -0.86
C TYR A 72 -19.14 -17.45 -0.01
N VAL A 73 -18.75 -18.61 -0.55
CA VAL A 73 -18.87 -19.90 0.12
C VAL A 73 -17.47 -20.39 0.45
N GLN A 74 -17.18 -20.68 1.71
CA GLN A 74 -15.85 -21.04 2.17
C GLN A 74 -15.77 -22.50 2.62
N GLU A 75 -14.68 -23.17 2.21
CA GLU A 75 -14.36 -24.55 2.61
C GLU A 75 -13.04 -24.71 3.41
N SER A 76 -12.06 -23.80 3.39
CA SER A 76 -10.86 -23.84 4.26
C SER A 76 -9.96 -22.59 4.18
N LEU A 77 -9.06 -22.42 5.18
CA LEU A 77 -8.15 -21.27 5.35
C LEU A 77 -6.67 -21.69 5.40
N VAL A 78 -5.80 -20.89 4.78
CA VAL A 78 -4.35 -20.92 4.97
C VAL A 78 -3.85 -19.51 5.36
N HIS A 79 -3.03 -19.40 6.41
CA HIS A 79 -2.41 -18.14 6.84
C HIS A 79 -1.06 -17.91 6.17
N GLN A 80 -0.83 -16.72 5.63
CA GLN A 80 0.47 -16.23 5.19
C GLN A 80 0.96 -15.09 6.09
N SER A 81 2.28 -15.07 6.36
CA SER A 81 2.94 -13.96 7.08
C SER A 81 2.81 -12.67 6.28
N ALA A 82 2.26 -11.64 6.90
CA ALA A 82 2.10 -10.34 6.25
C ALA A 82 3.45 -9.63 6.14
N ILE A 83 3.86 -9.31 4.93
CA ILE A 83 4.89 -8.33 4.61
C ILE A 83 4.14 -7.06 4.24
N ASP A 84 4.64 -5.91 4.70
CA ASP A 84 3.98 -4.60 4.55
C ASP A 84 4.78 -3.67 3.62
N PRO A 85 4.76 -3.93 2.29
CA PRO A 85 5.46 -3.11 1.33
C PRO A 85 4.80 -1.74 1.20
N LEU A 86 5.60 -0.66 1.10
CA LEU A 86 5.09 0.65 0.75
C LEU A 86 4.68 0.71 -0.72
N VAL A 87 3.46 1.19 -0.96
CA VAL A 87 2.91 1.41 -2.29
C VAL A 87 2.54 2.88 -2.44
N ILE A 88 2.92 3.47 -3.56
CA ILE A 88 2.55 4.84 -3.95
C ILE A 88 1.49 4.76 -5.05
N ASN A 89 0.41 5.53 -4.91
CA ASN A 89 -0.46 5.86 -6.03
C ASN A 89 -0.01 7.19 -6.66
N PHE A 90 0.67 7.12 -7.80
CA PHE A 90 1.19 8.31 -8.49
C PHE A 90 0.15 9.01 -9.37
N GLU A 91 -1.08 8.50 -9.46
CA GLU A 91 -2.24 9.17 -10.06
C GLU A 91 -3.07 9.94 -9.01
N GLY A 92 -2.78 9.77 -7.71
CA GLY A 92 -3.31 10.59 -6.61
C GLY A 92 -4.56 10.03 -5.94
N GLY A 93 -4.80 8.71 -6.02
CA GLY A 93 -5.82 8.01 -5.24
C GLY A 93 -5.25 7.20 -4.08
N LEU A 94 -6.07 6.36 -3.46
CA LEU A 94 -5.57 5.29 -2.58
C LEU A 94 -4.92 4.18 -3.39
N ALA A 95 -3.92 3.53 -2.80
CA ALA A 95 -3.29 2.36 -3.39
C ALA A 95 -4.31 1.27 -3.69
N GLY A 96 -4.31 0.78 -4.92
CA GLY A 96 -5.20 -0.27 -5.39
C GLY A 96 -4.47 -1.57 -5.68
N VAL A 97 -5.16 -2.70 -5.46
CA VAL A 97 -4.65 -4.04 -5.73
C VAL A 97 -5.57 -4.74 -6.72
N ASP A 98 -4.99 -5.38 -7.73
CA ASP A 98 -5.73 -6.29 -8.61
C ASP A 98 -5.95 -7.61 -7.86
N THR A 99 -7.17 -7.85 -7.42
CA THR A 99 -7.51 -9.05 -6.64
C THR A 99 -7.65 -10.31 -7.50
N THR A 100 -7.56 -10.18 -8.82
CA THR A 100 -7.75 -11.30 -9.78
C THR A 100 -6.43 -11.82 -10.32
N ASN A 101 -5.51 -10.90 -10.67
CA ASN A 101 -4.25 -11.25 -11.31
C ASN A 101 -3.10 -11.26 -10.31
N LYS A 102 -2.27 -12.28 -10.38
CA LYS A 102 -1.10 -12.47 -9.53
C LYS A 102 0.15 -12.70 -10.38
N PHE A 103 1.31 -12.41 -9.81
CA PHE A 103 2.60 -12.70 -10.41
C PHE A 103 3.54 -13.35 -9.39
N SER A 104 4.56 -14.02 -9.90
CA SER A 104 5.52 -14.77 -9.07
C SER A 104 6.69 -13.88 -8.70
N PHE A 105 6.92 -13.64 -7.40
CA PHE A 105 7.98 -12.79 -6.88
C PHE A 105 8.41 -13.26 -5.49
N ASP A 106 9.71 -13.22 -5.19
CA ASP A 106 10.27 -13.53 -3.87
C ASP A 106 10.15 -12.31 -2.96
N LEU A 107 8.96 -12.08 -2.41
CA LEU A 107 8.67 -10.89 -1.61
C LEU A 107 9.40 -10.91 -0.26
N ASN A 108 9.59 -12.09 0.32
CA ASN A 108 10.25 -12.25 1.61
C ASN A 108 11.77 -12.48 1.49
N SER A 109 12.32 -12.58 0.28
CA SER A 109 13.72 -12.85 -0.05
C SER A 109 14.28 -14.09 0.67
N ASP A 110 13.49 -15.17 0.68
CA ASP A 110 13.90 -16.47 1.23
C ASP A 110 14.42 -17.42 0.13
N GLY A 111 14.47 -16.96 -1.10
CA GLY A 111 14.87 -17.69 -2.30
C GLY A 111 13.72 -18.45 -2.96
N LYS A 112 12.48 -18.30 -2.49
CA LYS A 112 11.28 -18.89 -3.07
C LYS A 112 10.33 -17.80 -3.51
N LYS A 113 9.68 -17.99 -4.63
CA LYS A 113 8.74 -17.03 -5.16
C LYS A 113 7.32 -17.36 -4.70
N GLU A 114 6.64 -16.37 -4.13
CA GLU A 114 5.22 -16.41 -3.84
C GLU A 114 4.41 -15.84 -5.01
N MET A 115 3.12 -16.19 -5.04
CA MET A 115 2.14 -15.56 -5.92
C MET A 115 1.54 -14.34 -5.22
N ILE A 116 1.99 -13.15 -5.57
CA ILE A 116 1.49 -11.88 -5.02
C ILE A 116 0.57 -11.19 -6.02
N SER A 117 -0.39 -10.42 -5.52
CA SER A 117 -1.33 -9.68 -6.36
C SER A 117 -0.63 -8.57 -7.14
N LEU A 118 -1.01 -8.39 -8.39
CA LEU A 118 -0.63 -7.19 -9.15
C LEU A 118 -1.21 -5.95 -8.48
N LEU A 119 -0.57 -4.83 -8.69
CA LEU A 119 -1.12 -3.54 -8.30
C LEU A 119 -2.12 -3.04 -9.35
N GLY A 120 -3.07 -2.24 -8.94
CA GLY A 120 -3.93 -1.50 -9.85
C GLY A 120 -3.11 -0.49 -10.69
N SER A 121 -3.69 0.01 -11.78
CA SER A 121 -3.07 1.07 -12.58
C SER A 121 -2.74 2.29 -11.74
N GLY A 122 -1.65 2.98 -12.05
CA GLY A 122 -1.20 4.15 -11.30
C GLY A 122 -0.58 3.86 -9.94
N ASN A 123 -0.36 2.59 -9.59
CA ASN A 123 0.27 2.19 -8.34
C ASN A 123 1.64 1.53 -8.58
N GLY A 124 2.56 1.73 -7.64
CA GLY A 124 3.86 1.09 -7.67
C GLY A 124 4.43 0.88 -6.27
N PHE A 125 5.22 -0.18 -6.12
CA PHE A 125 5.99 -0.42 -4.91
C PHE A 125 7.12 0.59 -4.80
N LEU A 126 7.35 1.14 -3.60
CA LEU A 126 8.51 1.96 -3.33
C LEU A 126 9.72 1.04 -3.13
N ALA A 127 10.76 1.26 -3.92
CA ALA A 127 11.91 0.36 -4.01
C ALA A 127 13.24 1.11 -4.08
N ILE A 128 14.33 0.37 -3.84
CA ILE A 128 15.72 0.81 -4.07
C ILE A 128 16.43 -0.33 -4.79
N ASP A 129 16.91 -0.09 -6.00
CA ASP A 129 17.81 -1.00 -6.72
C ASP A 129 19.17 -1.00 -6.03
N LYS A 130 19.39 -1.99 -5.15
CA LYS A 130 20.57 -2.05 -4.28
C LYS A 130 21.82 -2.56 -5.00
N ASN A 131 21.60 -3.39 -6.01
CA ASN A 131 22.70 -3.98 -6.78
C ASN A 131 23.01 -3.21 -8.07
N ASN A 132 22.20 -2.18 -8.40
CA ASN A 132 22.32 -1.31 -9.56
C ASN A 132 22.26 -2.08 -10.90
N ASN A 133 21.39 -3.09 -10.98
CA ASN A 133 21.23 -3.88 -12.21
C ASN A 133 20.04 -3.42 -13.07
N GLY A 134 19.26 -2.45 -12.58
CA GLY A 134 18.13 -1.86 -13.31
C GLY A 134 16.82 -2.66 -13.20
N ILE A 135 16.77 -3.66 -12.33
CA ILE A 135 15.57 -4.47 -12.03
C ILE A 135 15.33 -4.53 -10.52
N ILE A 136 14.11 -4.81 -10.11
CA ILE A 136 13.77 -5.15 -8.73
C ILE A 136 13.68 -6.68 -8.65
N ASP A 137 14.69 -7.30 -8.07
CA ASP A 137 14.89 -8.76 -8.12
C ASP A 137 14.05 -9.51 -7.10
N ASP A 138 14.00 -8.99 -5.88
CA ASP A 138 13.28 -9.56 -4.75
C ASP A 138 12.87 -8.51 -3.72
N GLY A 139 12.18 -8.95 -2.67
CA GLY A 139 11.67 -8.08 -1.62
C GLY A 139 12.73 -7.36 -0.79
N SER A 140 14.03 -7.73 -0.90
CA SER A 140 15.09 -6.98 -0.22
C SER A 140 15.27 -5.58 -0.80
N GLU A 141 14.82 -5.34 -2.03
CA GLU A 141 14.84 -4.06 -2.74
C GLU A 141 13.53 -3.27 -2.60
N ILE A 142 12.51 -3.86 -1.96
CA ILE A 142 11.23 -3.19 -1.65
C ILE A 142 11.27 -2.66 -0.22
N LEU A 143 10.77 -1.44 0.00
CA LEU A 143 10.63 -0.87 1.33
C LEU A 143 9.44 -1.47 2.08
N GLY A 144 9.60 -1.71 3.40
CA GLY A 144 8.58 -2.29 4.26
C GLY A 144 8.78 -3.76 4.63
N LYS A 145 9.86 -4.38 4.15
CA LYS A 145 10.18 -5.76 4.47
C LYS A 145 10.86 -5.92 5.84
N LYS A 146 11.75 -4.99 6.19
CA LYS A 146 12.72 -5.19 7.28
C LYS A 146 12.08 -5.17 8.66
N SER A 147 11.20 -4.21 8.92
CA SER A 147 10.52 -4.05 10.21
C SER A 147 9.09 -4.63 10.20
N GLY A 148 8.53 -4.93 9.03
CA GLY A 148 7.10 -5.18 8.85
C GLY A 148 6.26 -3.89 8.94
N ASP A 149 6.91 -2.73 8.84
CA ASP A 149 6.30 -1.40 8.83
C ASP A 149 7.06 -0.54 7.80
N GLY A 150 6.43 -0.31 6.67
CA GLY A 150 7.05 0.41 5.55
C GLY A 150 7.42 1.85 5.89
N PHE A 151 6.59 2.54 6.67
CA PHE A 151 6.89 3.91 7.10
C PHE A 151 8.08 3.97 8.07
N ALA A 152 8.18 2.99 8.99
CA ALA A 152 9.32 2.89 9.89
C ALA A 152 10.63 2.58 9.15
N ASP A 153 10.57 1.74 8.11
CA ASP A 153 11.73 1.45 7.27
C ASP A 153 12.15 2.67 6.44
N LEU A 154 11.19 3.45 5.92
CA LEU A 154 11.45 4.68 5.18
C LEU A 154 12.04 5.77 6.08
N ALA A 155 11.57 5.89 7.32
CA ALA A 155 12.05 6.87 8.30
C ALA A 155 13.55 6.71 8.67
N LEU A 156 14.15 5.54 8.40
CA LEU A 156 15.59 5.35 8.60
C LEU A 156 16.45 6.17 7.63
N TYR A 157 15.87 6.71 6.58
CA TYR A 157 16.52 7.46 5.53
C TYR A 157 16.22 8.97 5.60
N ASP A 158 15.52 9.44 6.63
CA ASP A 158 15.26 10.84 6.92
C ASP A 158 16.55 11.45 7.57
N ASP A 159 17.40 12.00 6.71
CA ASP A 159 18.75 12.45 7.09
C ASP A 159 18.70 13.68 7.98
N ASP A 160 17.78 14.61 7.73
CA ASP A 160 17.64 15.86 8.47
C ASP A 160 16.60 15.78 9.61
N ARG A 161 15.87 14.66 9.71
CA ARG A 161 14.88 14.36 10.74
C ARG A 161 13.71 15.34 10.79
N ASN A 162 13.30 15.78 9.62
CA ASN A 162 12.18 16.70 9.47
C ASN A 162 10.81 15.98 9.34
N GLY A 163 10.79 14.63 9.30
CA GLY A 163 9.60 13.80 9.15
C GLY A 163 9.11 13.67 7.70
N VAL A 164 9.95 14.02 6.74
CA VAL A 164 9.65 13.99 5.31
C VAL A 164 10.84 13.40 4.57
N ILE A 165 10.60 12.62 3.54
CA ILE A 165 11.64 12.22 2.58
C ILE A 165 11.52 13.12 1.36
N ASP A 166 12.50 14.00 1.15
CA ASP A 166 12.55 14.94 0.03
C ASP A 166 13.98 15.09 -0.54
N GLU A 167 14.23 16.11 -1.36
CA GLU A 167 15.54 16.36 -1.99
C GLU A 167 16.69 16.64 -0.99
N ASN A 168 16.40 16.84 0.30
CA ASN A 168 17.43 16.99 1.32
C ASN A 168 17.97 15.65 1.81
N ASP A 169 17.26 14.55 1.53
CA ASP A 169 17.64 13.21 1.94
C ASP A 169 18.43 12.49 0.85
N SER A 170 19.54 11.89 1.22
CA SER A 170 20.44 11.20 0.29
C SER A 170 19.80 10.00 -0.42
N VAL A 171 18.72 9.49 0.12
CA VAL A 171 17.94 8.36 -0.45
C VAL A 171 17.02 8.81 -1.57
N PHE A 172 16.54 10.05 -1.58
CA PHE A 172 15.47 10.53 -2.46
C PHE A 172 15.74 10.25 -3.94
N GLU A 173 16.96 10.51 -4.41
CA GLU A 173 17.34 10.23 -5.80
C GLU A 173 17.51 8.74 -6.12
N LYS A 174 17.60 7.87 -5.10
CA LYS A 174 17.74 6.41 -5.22
C LYS A 174 16.42 5.69 -5.13
N LEU A 175 15.38 6.37 -4.63
CA LEU A 175 14.04 5.81 -4.54
C LEU A 175 13.43 5.65 -5.92
N LEU A 176 12.81 4.51 -6.11
CA LEU A 176 12.17 4.08 -7.34
C LEU A 176 10.72 3.70 -7.07
N VAL A 177 9.88 3.89 -8.06
CA VAL A 177 8.51 3.37 -8.10
C VAL A 177 8.49 2.22 -9.09
N TRP A 178 8.40 1.00 -8.60
CA TRP A 178 8.25 -0.19 -9.43
C TRP A 178 6.77 -0.50 -9.63
N HIS A 179 6.25 -0.15 -10.78
CA HIS A 179 4.87 -0.43 -11.14
C HIS A 179 4.75 -1.74 -11.91
N LYS A 180 3.77 -2.55 -11.52
CA LYS A 180 3.45 -3.81 -12.16
C LYS A 180 1.96 -4.06 -12.11
N SER A 181 1.31 -3.84 -13.23
CA SER A 181 -0.12 -4.06 -13.44
C SER A 181 -0.36 -5.09 -14.54
N ALA A 182 -1.61 -5.44 -14.79
CA ALA A 182 -1.96 -6.32 -15.90
C ALA A 182 -1.67 -5.73 -17.29
N LEU A 183 -1.49 -4.40 -17.38
CA LEU A 183 -1.34 -3.67 -18.65
C LEU A 183 0.09 -3.14 -18.87
N ASP A 184 0.83 -2.90 -17.78
CA ASP A 184 2.11 -2.19 -17.86
C ASP A 184 3.03 -2.58 -16.69
N GLU A 185 4.33 -2.62 -16.96
CA GLU A 185 5.39 -2.88 -15.99
C GLU A 185 6.59 -1.96 -16.28
N GLY A 186 7.15 -1.38 -15.23
CA GLY A 186 8.35 -0.57 -15.35
C GLY A 186 8.83 -0.01 -14.02
N ILE A 187 9.94 0.70 -14.10
CA ILE A 187 10.56 1.37 -12.96
C ILE A 187 10.67 2.86 -13.29
N LEU A 188 10.17 3.70 -12.41
CA LEU A 188 10.25 5.16 -12.50
C LEU A 188 11.08 5.69 -11.34
N THR A 189 11.90 6.71 -11.57
CA THR A 189 12.42 7.52 -10.45
C THR A 189 11.30 8.34 -9.84
N LEU A 190 11.42 8.77 -8.58
CA LEU A 190 10.45 9.67 -7.96
C LEU A 190 10.19 10.92 -8.81
N LYS A 191 11.25 11.47 -9.42
CA LYS A 191 11.16 12.61 -10.33
C LYS A 191 10.29 12.32 -11.57
N HIS A 192 10.44 11.16 -12.21
CA HIS A 192 9.60 10.76 -13.35
C HIS A 192 8.16 10.49 -12.93
N ALA A 193 7.94 9.98 -11.74
CA ALA A 193 6.62 9.84 -11.13
C ALA A 193 6.06 11.18 -10.61
N ARG A 194 6.84 12.28 -10.77
CA ARG A 194 6.52 13.63 -10.28
C ARG A 194 6.29 13.71 -8.77
N VAL A 195 6.85 12.80 -8.01
CA VAL A 195 6.83 12.81 -6.54
C VAL A 195 7.87 13.84 -6.06
N GLY A 196 7.43 14.80 -5.28
CA GLY A 196 8.27 15.85 -4.70
C GLY A 196 8.65 15.58 -3.25
N ALA A 197 7.78 14.93 -2.48
CA ALA A 197 8.07 14.55 -1.12
C ALA A 197 7.15 13.43 -0.62
N LEU A 198 7.63 12.63 0.35
CA LEU A 198 6.90 11.57 1.03
C LEU A 198 6.84 11.91 2.52
N LEU A 199 5.66 12.14 3.06
CA LEU A 199 5.48 12.40 4.49
C LEU A 199 5.54 11.09 5.27
N LEU A 200 6.26 11.07 6.38
CA LEU A 200 6.41 9.91 7.25
C LEU A 200 5.24 9.75 8.22
N ASP A 201 4.52 10.85 8.49
CA ASP A 201 3.28 10.79 9.25
C ASP A 201 2.24 9.95 8.52
N ASN A 202 1.58 9.07 9.25
CA ASN A 202 0.62 8.11 8.71
C ASN A 202 -0.53 7.87 9.66
N VAL A 203 -1.59 7.26 9.14
CA VAL A 203 -2.79 6.87 9.90
C VAL A 203 -3.11 5.39 9.67
N ALA A 204 -3.58 4.72 10.72
CA ALA A 204 -4.09 3.37 10.59
C ALA A 204 -5.28 3.33 9.61
N SER A 205 -5.21 2.44 8.62
CA SER A 205 -6.12 2.41 7.46
C SER A 205 -6.51 0.97 7.13
N MET A 206 -7.02 0.24 8.14
CA MET A 206 -7.31 -1.17 7.97
C MET A 206 -8.35 -1.40 6.88
N PHE A 207 -7.95 -2.03 5.77
CA PHE A 207 -8.85 -2.45 4.69
C PHE A 207 -8.31 -3.70 4.01
N HIS A 208 -9.17 -4.70 3.78
CA HIS A 208 -8.78 -5.98 3.20
C HIS A 208 -9.21 -6.07 1.73
N TYR A 209 -8.24 -6.17 0.83
CA TYR A 209 -8.48 -6.50 -0.57
C TYR A 209 -8.70 -8.01 -0.69
N LYS A 210 -9.92 -8.42 -0.97
CA LYS A 210 -10.31 -9.83 -1.08
C LYS A 210 -10.97 -10.12 -2.42
N ASN A 211 -10.92 -11.38 -2.82
CA ASN A 211 -11.69 -11.91 -3.94
C ASN A 211 -12.19 -13.30 -3.55
N GLU A 212 -13.51 -13.51 -3.65
CA GLU A 212 -14.17 -14.78 -3.28
C GLU A 212 -13.79 -15.31 -1.88
N GLY A 213 -13.55 -14.39 -0.93
CA GLY A 213 -13.16 -14.68 0.44
C GLY A 213 -11.66 -14.88 0.67
N GLU A 214 -10.86 -15.00 -0.37
CA GLU A 214 -9.40 -15.03 -0.26
C GLU A 214 -8.84 -13.64 -0.04
N SER A 215 -7.99 -13.48 0.98
CA SER A 215 -7.26 -12.23 1.22
C SER A 215 -6.11 -12.11 0.22
N ASN A 216 -6.10 -11.03 -0.56
CA ASN A 216 -5.05 -10.72 -1.54
C ASN A 216 -4.04 -9.73 -0.99
N ALA A 217 -4.49 -8.74 -0.22
CA ALA A 217 -3.66 -7.76 0.47
C ALA A 217 -4.45 -7.10 1.59
N THR A 218 -3.75 -6.43 2.49
CA THR A 218 -4.34 -5.58 3.53
C THR A 218 -3.66 -4.22 3.50
N LEU A 219 -4.44 -3.15 3.35
CA LEU A 219 -3.96 -1.80 3.61
C LEU A 219 -3.92 -1.62 5.13
N GLN A 220 -2.75 -1.37 5.70
CA GLN A 220 -2.57 -1.24 7.15
C GLN A 220 -2.46 0.22 7.58
N LYS A 221 -1.74 1.02 6.79
CA LYS A 221 -1.47 2.43 7.05
C LYS A 221 -1.54 3.23 5.77
N SER A 222 -1.91 4.50 5.88
CA SER A 222 -1.88 5.45 4.78
C SER A 222 -1.17 6.73 5.20
N GLY A 223 -0.39 7.29 4.30
CA GLY A 223 0.31 8.55 4.47
C GLY A 223 0.06 9.47 3.28
N VAL A 224 0.70 10.62 3.27
CA VAL A 224 0.55 11.63 2.22
C VAL A 224 1.80 11.69 1.35
N VAL A 225 1.59 11.72 0.04
CA VAL A 225 2.60 12.03 -0.96
C VAL A 225 2.32 13.41 -1.56
N LEU A 226 3.36 14.21 -1.71
CA LEU A 226 3.30 15.49 -2.41
C LEU A 226 3.93 15.34 -3.80
N PHE A 227 3.20 15.80 -4.81
CA PHE A 227 3.69 15.79 -6.19
C PHE A 227 4.24 17.16 -6.57
N GLU A 228 5.18 17.16 -7.51
CA GLU A 228 5.66 18.38 -8.13
C GLU A 228 4.49 19.19 -8.72
N GLY A 229 4.49 20.52 -8.44
CA GLY A 229 3.38 21.40 -8.82
C GLY A 229 2.29 21.53 -7.76
N GLY A 230 2.51 21.05 -6.51
CA GLY A 230 1.67 21.32 -5.36
C GLY A 230 0.41 20.46 -5.23
N ARG A 231 0.32 19.35 -5.98
CA ARG A 231 -0.75 18.35 -5.80
C ARG A 231 -0.35 17.38 -4.71
N ALA A 232 -1.31 16.91 -3.92
CA ALA A 232 -1.10 15.86 -2.95
C ALA A 232 -1.90 14.59 -3.30
N GLY A 233 -1.49 13.45 -2.74
CA GLY A 233 -2.13 12.13 -2.86
C GLY A 233 -1.89 11.26 -1.61
N TRP A 234 -2.43 10.06 -1.64
CA TRP A 234 -2.25 9.05 -0.60
C TRP A 234 -1.18 8.04 -1.01
#